data_5d13f15266ccf250913393fc2ee6bfb9
#
_entry.id   5d13f15266ccf250913393fc2ee6bfb9
#
_cell.length_a   1.000
_cell.length_b   1.000
_cell.length_c   1.000
_cell.angle_alpha   90.00
_cell.angle_beta   90.00
_cell.angle_gamma   90.00
#
_symmetry.space_group_name_H-M   'P 1'
#
loop_
_entity.id
_entity.type
_entity.pdbx_description
1 polymer ?
#
loop_
_entity_poly.entity_id
_entity_poly.type
_entity_poly.pdbx_seq_one_letter_code
_entity_poly.pdbx_strand_id
1 'polypeptide(L)'
;MELFDSIIKKHSNGTTINLFVTADSKKCIFPAGFNKWRRRIDIKVSAKAKDNQANIEVVKIIAEFFNKPVKNVYIISGKKAKEKTVLIKDVSTNTATKKLKESLNGLFKIN
;
A
#
# COMPACT_ATOMS: atom_id res chain seq x y z
N MET A 1 3.68 -11.40 -18.32
CA MET A 1 4.28 -10.78 -17.15
C MET A 1 3.36 -9.76 -16.53
N GLU A 2 3.02 -9.97 -15.33
CA GLU A 2 2.13 -9.05 -14.63
C GLU A 2 2.91 -7.85 -14.10
N LEU A 3 2.38 -6.68 -14.32
CA LEU A 3 2.96 -5.46 -13.77
C LEU A 3 3.02 -5.54 -12.24
N PHE A 4 2.04 -6.20 -11.63
CA PHE A 4 2.01 -6.36 -10.19
C PHE A 4 3.17 -7.19 -9.63
N ASP A 5 3.83 -8.01 -10.47
CA ASP A 5 4.98 -8.78 -10.02
C ASP A 5 6.13 -7.90 -9.56
N SER A 6 6.21 -6.67 -10.08
CA SER A 6 7.25 -5.73 -9.67
C SER A 6 6.83 -4.89 -8.47
N ILE A 7 5.54 -4.89 -8.13
CA ILE A 7 4.99 -4.06 -7.06
C ILE A 7 4.72 -4.87 -5.81
N ILE A 8 4.20 -6.07 -5.99
CA ILE A 8 3.83 -6.97 -4.90
C ILE A 8 4.77 -8.16 -4.95
N LYS A 9 5.61 -8.29 -3.93
CA LYS A 9 6.66 -9.31 -3.92
C LYS A 9 6.59 -10.18 -2.70
N LYS A 10 7.00 -11.42 -2.89
CA LYS A 10 7.10 -12.36 -1.78
C LYS A 10 8.26 -11.98 -0.86
N HIS A 11 8.03 -12.07 0.41
CA HIS A 11 9.03 -11.85 1.44
C HIS A 11 9.02 -13.07 2.35
N SER A 12 10.15 -13.36 3.02
CA SER A 12 10.22 -14.53 3.90
C SER A 12 9.16 -14.50 5.01
N ASN A 13 8.74 -13.30 5.42
CA ASN A 13 7.76 -13.14 6.50
C ASN A 13 6.37 -12.74 6.01
N GLY A 14 6.16 -12.64 4.72
CA GLY A 14 4.86 -12.22 4.19
C GLY A 14 4.96 -11.67 2.79
N THR A 15 4.42 -10.48 2.60
CA THR A 15 4.36 -9.83 1.29
C THR A 15 4.78 -8.38 1.41
N THR A 16 5.53 -7.89 0.43
CA THR A 16 5.86 -6.46 0.36
C THR A 16 5.05 -5.81 -0.75
N ILE A 17 4.71 -4.55 -0.54
CA ILE A 17 3.99 -3.74 -1.52
C ILE A 17 4.68 -2.39 -1.63
N ASN A 18 4.94 -1.98 -2.87
CA ASN A 18 5.51 -0.67 -3.14
C ASN A 18 4.38 0.36 -3.24
N LEU A 19 4.49 1.43 -2.46
CA LEU A 19 3.47 2.46 -2.36
C LEU A 19 4.01 3.81 -2.77
N PHE A 20 3.11 4.65 -3.27
CA PHE A 20 3.38 6.08 -3.42
C PHE A 20 2.38 6.82 -2.54
N VAL A 21 2.89 7.57 -1.57
CA VAL A 21 2.08 8.18 -0.51
C VAL A 21 1.86 9.65 -0.78
N THR A 22 0.60 10.08 -0.79
CA THR A 22 0.24 11.49 -0.82
C THR A 22 -0.32 11.84 0.55
N ALA A 23 0.41 12.68 1.27
CA ALA A 23 0.02 13.11 2.61
C ALA A 23 -0.86 14.36 2.55
N ASP A 24 -1.41 14.73 3.68
CA ASP A 24 -2.21 15.96 3.82
C ASP A 24 -3.38 16.00 2.83
N SER A 25 -3.98 14.85 2.57
CA SER A 25 -5.13 14.72 1.68
C SER A 25 -6.41 14.90 2.49
N LYS A 26 -7.50 15.22 1.78
CA LYS A 26 -8.79 15.40 2.45
C LYS A 26 -9.33 14.10 3.02
N LYS A 27 -9.01 12.99 2.37
CA LYS A 27 -9.49 11.66 2.78
C LYS A 27 -8.37 10.65 2.71
N CYS A 28 -8.50 9.60 3.51
CA CYS A 28 -7.64 8.42 3.41
C CYS A 28 -8.24 7.48 2.38
N ILE A 29 -7.47 7.11 1.38
CA ILE A 29 -7.92 6.22 0.30
C ILE A 29 -6.84 5.19 0.01
N PHE A 30 -7.21 3.92 0.04
CA PHE A 30 -6.31 2.85 -0.36
C PHE A 30 -7.08 1.68 -0.95
N PRO A 31 -6.69 1.18 -2.12
CA PRO A 31 -5.74 1.79 -3.05
C PRO A 31 -6.38 3.02 -3.71
N ALA A 32 -5.57 4.07 -3.90
CA ALA A 32 -6.05 5.30 -4.51
C ALA A 32 -5.84 5.31 -6.02
N GLY A 33 -5.12 4.33 -6.52
CA GLY A 33 -4.86 4.19 -7.93
C GLY A 33 -3.59 3.39 -8.13
N PHE A 34 -3.25 3.21 -9.39
CA PHE A 34 -2.07 2.48 -9.78
C PHE A 34 -1.21 3.38 -10.65
N ASN A 35 0.01 3.65 -10.18
CA ASN A 35 0.93 4.53 -10.89
C ASN A 35 1.88 3.68 -11.75
N LYS A 36 1.60 3.62 -13.03
CA LYS A 36 2.39 2.84 -13.98
C LYS A 36 3.85 3.31 -14.06
N TRP A 37 4.02 4.62 -14.04
CA TRP A 37 5.35 5.21 -14.20
C TRP A 37 6.25 4.90 -13.03
N ARG A 38 5.69 4.98 -11.81
CA ARG A 38 6.45 4.72 -10.59
C ARG A 38 6.44 3.25 -10.21
N ARG A 39 5.55 2.46 -10.82
CA ARG A 39 5.33 1.05 -10.48
C ARG A 39 5.01 0.92 -9.00
N ARG A 40 4.02 1.67 -8.56
CA ARG A 40 3.60 1.71 -7.17
C ARG A 40 2.09 1.84 -7.09
N ILE A 41 1.54 1.40 -5.97
CA ILE A 41 0.13 1.59 -5.67
C ILE A 41 0.00 2.91 -4.91
N ASP A 42 -0.91 3.76 -5.37
CA ASP A 42 -1.13 5.04 -4.70
C ASP A 42 -1.93 4.86 -3.42
N ILE A 43 -1.54 5.60 -2.39
CA ILE A 43 -2.28 5.68 -1.14
C ILE A 43 -2.33 7.15 -0.72
N LYS A 44 -3.53 7.59 -0.32
CA LYS A 44 -3.72 8.94 0.20
C LYS A 44 -3.98 8.85 1.69
N VAL A 45 -3.30 9.70 2.44
CA VAL A 45 -3.49 9.79 3.89
C VAL A 45 -3.76 11.23 4.26
N SER A 46 -4.59 11.45 5.29
CA SER A 46 -4.94 12.79 5.72
C SER A 46 -3.87 13.38 6.65
N ALA A 47 -3.10 12.53 7.30
CA ALA A 47 -2.03 12.99 8.18
C ALA A 47 -0.94 13.70 7.41
N LYS A 48 -0.27 14.64 8.09
CA LYS A 48 0.81 15.39 7.49
C LYS A 48 2.10 14.58 7.44
N ALA A 49 2.96 14.91 6.47
CA ALA A 49 4.25 14.24 6.31
C ALA A 49 5.27 14.85 7.28
N LYS A 50 4.98 14.79 8.57
CA LYS A 50 5.88 15.27 9.59
C LYS A 50 5.66 14.49 10.88
N ASP A 51 6.70 14.42 11.70
CA ASP A 51 6.65 13.75 13.00
C ASP A 51 6.11 12.32 12.91
N ASN A 52 6.45 11.64 11.82
CA ASN A 52 6.05 10.25 11.59
C ASN A 52 4.53 10.03 11.49
N GLN A 53 3.74 11.10 11.39
CA GLN A 53 2.28 11.00 11.38
C GLN A 53 1.75 10.25 10.16
N ALA A 54 2.27 10.58 8.96
CA ALA A 54 1.83 9.91 7.75
C ALA A 54 2.16 8.42 7.78
N ASN A 55 3.32 8.06 8.30
CA ASN A 55 3.74 6.65 8.40
C ASN A 55 2.80 5.85 9.29
N ILE A 56 2.41 6.42 10.42
CA ILE A 56 1.48 5.76 11.34
C ILE A 56 0.16 5.50 10.63
N GLU A 57 -0.33 6.48 9.88
CA GLU A 57 -1.60 6.33 9.19
C GLU A 57 -1.51 5.33 8.05
N VAL A 58 -0.40 5.33 7.31
CA VAL A 58 -0.16 4.33 6.26
C VAL A 58 -0.27 2.92 6.84
N VAL A 59 0.41 2.68 7.95
CA VAL A 59 0.39 1.36 8.59
C VAL A 59 -1.04 0.96 8.99
N LYS A 60 -1.78 1.89 9.58
CA LYS A 60 -3.16 1.62 9.99
C LYS A 60 -4.05 1.26 8.80
N ILE A 61 -3.96 2.03 7.73
CA ILE A 61 -4.78 1.82 6.55
C ILE A 61 -4.47 0.49 5.89
N ILE A 62 -3.19 0.17 5.74
CA ILE A 62 -2.78 -1.10 5.13
C ILE A 62 -3.23 -2.28 6.00
N ALA A 63 -3.06 -2.18 7.30
CA ALA A 63 -3.48 -3.24 8.22
C ALA A 63 -4.99 -3.47 8.10
N GLU A 64 -5.76 -2.40 8.08
CA GLU A 64 -7.21 -2.49 7.95
C GLU A 64 -7.62 -3.11 6.62
N PHE A 65 -6.97 -2.69 5.54
CA PHE A 65 -7.29 -3.21 4.20
C PHE A 65 -7.10 -4.73 4.14
N PHE A 66 -6.04 -5.24 4.75
CA PHE A 66 -5.75 -6.67 4.74
C PHE A 66 -6.32 -7.42 5.94
N ASN A 67 -7.07 -6.73 6.79
CA ASN A 67 -7.68 -7.32 7.97
C ASN A 67 -6.64 -7.97 8.87
N LYS A 68 -5.56 -7.27 9.11
CA LYS A 68 -4.47 -7.72 9.97
C LYS A 68 -4.25 -6.70 11.10
N PRO A 69 -3.69 -7.16 12.22
CA PRO A 69 -3.35 -6.20 13.28
C PRO A 69 -2.22 -5.28 12.81
N VAL A 70 -2.19 -4.08 13.37
CA VAL A 70 -1.17 -3.08 13.04
C VAL A 70 0.24 -3.64 13.23
N LYS A 71 0.43 -4.49 14.22
CA LYS A 71 1.75 -5.07 14.49
C LYS A 71 2.27 -5.95 13.36
N ASN A 72 1.41 -6.33 12.41
CA ASN A 72 1.82 -7.14 11.25
C ASN A 72 2.30 -6.30 10.07
N VAL A 73 2.25 -4.96 10.18
CA VAL A 73 2.59 -4.08 9.06
C VAL A 73 3.78 -3.21 9.40
N TYR A 74 4.78 -3.22 8.52
CA TYR A 74 6.03 -2.47 8.73
C TYR A 74 6.40 -1.71 7.47
N ILE A 75 6.86 -0.48 7.65
CA ILE A 75 7.48 0.27 6.56
C ILE A 75 8.95 -0.11 6.57
N ILE A 76 9.38 -0.87 5.56
CA ILE A 76 10.75 -1.37 5.51
C ILE A 76 11.67 -0.53 4.63
N SER A 77 11.11 0.43 3.89
CA SER A 77 11.91 1.32 3.06
C SER A 77 11.15 2.63 2.84
N GLY A 78 11.90 3.72 2.79
CA GLY A 78 11.34 5.02 2.43
C GLY A 78 10.58 5.72 3.54
N LYS A 79 10.98 5.55 4.80
CA LYS A 79 10.28 6.19 5.92
C LYS A 79 10.15 7.71 5.77
N LYS A 80 11.14 8.35 5.13
CA LYS A 80 11.13 9.80 4.95
C LYS A 80 10.83 10.23 3.52
N ALA A 81 10.36 9.30 2.70
CA ALA A 81 10.09 9.54 1.29
C ALA A 81 8.63 9.30 0.97
N LYS A 82 8.18 9.82 -0.16
CA LYS A 82 6.85 9.52 -0.66
C LYS A 82 6.76 8.09 -1.18
N GLU A 83 7.85 7.58 -1.71
CA GLU A 83 7.93 6.20 -2.17
C GLU A 83 8.32 5.31 -1.00
N LYS A 84 7.41 4.44 -0.60
CA LYS A 84 7.61 3.57 0.55
C LYS A 84 7.37 2.12 0.15
N THR A 85 7.98 1.22 0.89
CA THR A 85 7.69 -0.21 0.75
C THR A 85 7.22 -0.71 2.11
N VAL A 86 6.07 -1.39 2.12
CA VAL A 86 5.54 -1.97 3.34
C VAL A 86 5.61 -3.48 3.28
N LEU A 87 5.86 -4.08 4.43
CA LEU A 87 5.80 -5.53 4.62
C LEU A 87 4.54 -5.84 5.42
N ILE A 88 3.73 -6.76 4.93
CA ILE A 88 2.57 -7.26 5.65
C ILE A 88 2.83 -8.72 6.00
N LYS A 89 2.92 -9.03 7.29
CA LYS A 89 3.12 -10.40 7.75
C LYS A 89 1.84 -11.20 7.59
N ASP A 90 2.02 -12.48 7.31
CA ASP A 90 0.92 -13.45 7.25
C ASP A 90 -0.10 -13.16 6.15
N VAL A 91 0.36 -12.55 5.07
CA VAL A 91 -0.43 -12.37 3.86
C VAL A 91 0.39 -12.89 2.70
N SER A 92 -0.18 -13.80 1.92
CA SER A 92 0.49 -14.33 0.74
C SER A 92 0.43 -13.33 -0.42
N THR A 93 1.39 -13.43 -1.33
CA THR A 93 1.38 -12.58 -2.52
C THR A 93 0.11 -12.79 -3.34
N ASN A 94 -0.36 -14.04 -3.42
CA ASN A 94 -1.59 -14.32 -4.17
C ASN A 94 -2.80 -13.61 -3.56
N THR A 95 -2.95 -13.67 -2.25
CA THR A 95 -4.03 -12.99 -1.55
C THR A 95 -3.95 -11.47 -1.73
N ALA A 96 -2.74 -10.93 -1.55
CA ALA A 96 -2.54 -9.49 -1.68
C ALA A 96 -2.84 -9.01 -3.10
N THR A 97 -2.32 -9.73 -4.08
CA THR A 97 -2.53 -9.38 -5.50
C THR A 97 -3.99 -9.42 -5.87
N LYS A 98 -4.69 -10.49 -5.47
CA LYS A 98 -6.11 -10.64 -5.78
C LYS A 98 -6.92 -9.51 -5.17
N LYS A 99 -6.67 -9.22 -3.90
CA LYS A 99 -7.42 -8.19 -3.19
C LYS A 99 -7.19 -6.81 -3.80
N LEU A 100 -5.94 -6.50 -4.15
CA LEU A 100 -5.62 -5.22 -4.77
C LEU A 100 -6.20 -5.11 -6.18
N LYS A 101 -6.12 -6.17 -6.96
CA LYS A 101 -6.72 -6.16 -8.31
C LYS A 101 -8.22 -5.94 -8.25
N GLU A 102 -8.90 -6.59 -7.32
CA GLU A 102 -10.34 -6.42 -7.17
C GLU A 102 -10.70 -4.98 -6.81
N SER A 103 -9.96 -4.40 -5.88
CA SER A 103 -10.18 -3.00 -5.49
C SER A 103 -9.89 -2.03 -6.61
N LEU A 104 -8.79 -2.26 -7.34
CA LEU A 104 -8.41 -1.37 -8.45
C LEU A 104 -9.35 -1.51 -9.63
N ASN A 105 -9.83 -2.71 -9.90
CA ASN A 105 -10.84 -2.92 -10.95
C ASN A 105 -12.11 -2.13 -10.66
N GLY A 106 -12.50 -2.08 -9.39
CA GLY A 106 -13.65 -1.26 -8.99
C GLY A 106 -13.42 0.21 -9.27
N LEU A 107 -12.18 0.70 -9.07
CA LEU A 107 -11.84 2.09 -9.33
C LEU A 107 -11.82 2.42 -10.82
N PHE A 108 -11.37 1.48 -11.64
CA PHE A 108 -11.19 1.73 -13.07
C PHE A 108 -12.28 1.09 -13.92
N LYS A 109 -13.30 0.56 -13.29
CA LYS A 109 -14.36 -0.09 -14.02
C LYS A 109 -15.15 0.94 -14.81
N ILE A 110 -15.21 0.75 -16.10
CA ILE A 110 -15.95 1.60 -17.01
C ILE A 110 -16.94 0.74 -17.75
N ASN A 111 -18.19 1.05 -17.65
CA ASN A 111 -19.18 0.26 -18.35
C ASN A 111 -20.22 1.11 -18.97
#